data_74516867222cc2a57715a8be4fc7f70b
#
_entry.id   74516867222cc2a57715a8be4fc7f70b
#
_cell.length_a   1.000
_cell.length_b   1.000
_cell.length_c   1.000
_cell.angle_alpha   90.00
_cell.angle_beta   90.00
_cell.angle_gamma   90.00
#
_symmetry.space_group_name_H-M   'P 1'
#
loop_
_entity.id
_entity.type
_entity.pdbx_description
1 polymer ?
#
loop_
_entity_poly.entity_id
_entity_poly.type
_entity_poly.pdbx_seq_one_letter_code
_entity_poly.pdbx_strand_id
1 'polypeptide(L)'
;MHAVFFDLFETLITEFENNQRKATYSIKDLGIDEKLYKKEWAARRGRRMDGSFPDHQSVLRDIVKTCGKPINESVIESIHQERIKAKSVPFKNQDSEIMNMLQTLKDQKIKIGLISNCTAEEVEGWKESIFADLFDDVVFSYKIKRAKPHSEIYLTACDHLKVSPKNSIFVGDGGSNELQGAVAVGMKAYQATWFQPSFISEEIFGFPKLQKPMQVVDLVK
;
A
#
# COMPACT_ATOMS: atom_id res chain seq x y z
N MET A 1 -19.17 -16.04 0.75
CA MET A 1 -18.20 -14.96 0.48
C MET A 1 -17.45 -15.31 -0.80
N HIS A 2 -17.15 -14.33 -1.67
CA HIS A 2 -16.57 -14.65 -2.99
C HIS A 2 -15.14 -14.13 -3.14
N ALA A 3 -14.76 -13.06 -2.45
CA ALA A 3 -13.42 -12.49 -2.51
C ALA A 3 -13.00 -11.80 -1.21
N VAL A 4 -11.69 -11.80 -0.97
CA VAL A 4 -11.03 -10.98 0.04
C VAL A 4 -10.04 -10.07 -0.67
N PHE A 5 -10.18 -8.77 -0.46
CA PHE A 5 -9.25 -7.75 -0.94
C PHE A 5 -8.39 -7.27 0.20
N PHE A 6 -7.10 -7.14 -0.05
CA PHE A 6 -6.13 -6.67 0.94
C PHE A 6 -5.51 -5.34 0.50
N ASP A 7 -5.22 -4.49 1.47
CA ASP A 7 -4.17 -3.50 1.32
C ASP A 7 -2.79 -4.16 1.35
N LEU A 8 -1.75 -3.45 0.95
CA LEU A 8 -0.38 -3.98 0.88
C LEU A 8 0.45 -3.60 2.10
N PHE A 9 0.72 -2.28 2.25
CA PHE A 9 1.65 -1.79 3.27
C PHE A 9 1.01 -1.82 4.65
N GLU A 10 1.76 -2.29 5.65
CA GLU A 10 1.30 -2.48 7.03
C GLU A 10 0.09 -3.43 7.17
N THR A 11 -0.19 -4.20 6.09
CA THR A 11 -1.24 -5.22 6.03
C THR A 11 -0.67 -6.58 5.61
N LEU A 12 -0.03 -6.67 4.44
CA LEU A 12 0.62 -7.90 3.94
C LEU A 12 2.13 -7.86 4.12
N ILE A 13 2.71 -6.69 3.98
CA ILE A 13 4.12 -6.41 4.24
C ILE A 13 4.24 -5.22 5.18
N THR A 14 5.33 -5.15 5.94
CA THR A 14 5.62 -4.00 6.80
C THR A 14 6.99 -3.40 6.50
N GLU A 15 7.02 -2.06 6.41
CA GLU A 15 8.25 -1.28 6.30
C GLU A 15 8.99 -1.13 7.64
N PHE A 16 8.40 -1.62 8.75
CA PHE A 16 8.92 -1.40 10.08
C PHE A 16 9.32 -2.71 10.77
N GLU A 17 10.32 -2.61 11.62
CA GLU A 17 10.75 -3.62 12.59
C GLU A 17 11.13 -2.89 13.88
N ASN A 18 10.56 -3.33 15.01
CA ASN A 18 10.77 -2.67 16.32
C ASN A 18 10.54 -1.14 16.28
N ASN A 19 9.49 -0.70 15.59
CA ASN A 19 9.14 0.70 15.35
C ASN A 19 10.19 1.52 14.56
N GLN A 20 11.15 0.88 13.94
CA GLN A 20 12.12 1.53 13.05
C GLN A 20 11.92 1.07 11.60
N ARG A 21 12.20 1.95 10.65
CA ARG A 21 12.14 1.54 9.23
C ARG A 21 13.23 0.52 8.94
N LYS A 22 12.85 -0.59 8.30
CA LYS A 22 13.78 -1.66 7.85
C LYS A 22 14.84 -1.14 6.87
N ALA A 23 14.49 -0.14 6.08
CA ALA A 23 15.40 0.52 5.16
C ALA A 23 15.03 1.99 4.97
N THR A 24 16.04 2.82 4.76
CA THR A 24 15.92 4.25 4.49
C THR A 24 16.81 4.65 3.34
N TYR A 25 16.58 5.82 2.78
CA TYR A 25 17.43 6.45 1.77
C TYR A 25 17.63 7.92 2.13
N SER A 26 18.72 8.51 1.66
CA SER A 26 19.10 9.89 1.95
C SER A 26 18.63 10.85 0.86
N ILE A 27 18.17 12.04 1.26
CA ILE A 27 17.83 13.14 0.34
C ILE A 27 18.81 14.32 0.47
N LYS A 28 19.89 14.17 1.24
CA LYS A 28 20.83 15.27 1.58
C LYS A 28 21.42 15.94 0.35
N ASP A 29 21.69 15.17 -0.67
CA ASP A 29 22.34 15.66 -1.90
C ASP A 29 21.44 16.57 -2.76
N LEU A 30 20.12 16.64 -2.43
CA LEU A 30 19.23 17.66 -3.01
C LEU A 30 19.53 19.07 -2.49
N GLY A 31 20.30 19.21 -1.39
CA GLY A 31 20.58 20.50 -0.76
C GLY A 31 19.34 21.20 -0.21
N ILE A 32 18.31 20.43 0.15
CA ILE A 32 17.03 20.89 0.71
C ILE A 32 17.00 20.51 2.19
N ASP A 33 16.55 21.43 3.05
CA ASP A 33 16.30 21.13 4.46
C ASP A 33 15.31 19.96 4.62
N GLU A 34 15.58 19.05 5.54
CA GLU A 34 14.81 17.82 5.69
C GLU A 34 13.34 18.10 6.07
N LYS A 35 13.08 19.11 6.91
CA LYS A 35 11.70 19.46 7.30
C LYS A 35 10.94 20.05 6.11
N LEU A 36 11.61 20.90 5.34
CA LEU A 36 11.04 21.45 4.11
C LEU A 36 10.75 20.36 3.10
N TYR A 37 11.69 19.46 2.88
CA TYR A 37 11.48 18.29 1.99
C TYR A 37 10.26 17.46 2.43
N LYS A 38 10.18 17.10 3.72
CA LYS A 38 9.04 16.33 4.27
C LYS A 38 7.71 17.05 4.05
N LYS A 39 7.66 18.36 4.24
CA LYS A 39 6.47 19.19 3.97
C LYS A 39 6.07 19.11 2.49
N GLU A 40 7.02 19.35 1.59
CA GLU A 40 6.79 19.33 0.14
C GLU A 40 6.42 17.94 -0.37
N TRP A 41 7.04 16.90 0.19
CA TRP A 41 6.70 15.52 -0.10
C TRP A 41 5.27 15.17 0.32
N ALA A 42 4.85 15.58 1.53
CA ALA A 42 3.51 15.36 2.05
C ALA A 42 2.45 16.12 1.23
N ALA A 43 2.73 17.35 0.84
CA ALA A 43 1.83 18.16 0.01
C ALA A 43 1.52 17.52 -1.36
N ARG A 44 2.41 16.67 -1.85
CA ARG A 44 2.25 15.95 -3.13
C ARG A 44 1.65 14.56 -3.00
N ARG A 45 1.23 14.16 -1.78
CA ARG A 45 0.74 12.80 -1.54
C ARG A 45 -0.37 12.38 -2.51
N GLY A 46 -1.42 13.20 -2.67
CA GLY A 46 -2.54 12.88 -3.57
C GLY A 46 -2.05 12.60 -4.99
N ARG A 47 -1.30 13.55 -5.56
CA ARG A 47 -0.75 13.46 -6.93
C ARG A 47 0.23 12.31 -7.14
N ARG A 48 0.92 11.87 -6.09
CA ARG A 48 1.79 10.68 -6.15
C ARG A 48 0.94 9.41 -6.19
N MET A 49 -0.08 9.32 -5.32
CA MET A 49 -0.91 8.11 -5.20
C MET A 49 -1.88 7.93 -6.37
N ASP A 50 -2.32 9.01 -7.02
CA ASP A 50 -3.23 8.94 -8.16
C ASP A 50 -2.49 8.89 -9.53
N GLY A 51 -1.16 8.78 -9.51
CA GLY A 51 -0.35 8.69 -10.73
C GLY A 51 -0.32 9.97 -11.57
N SER A 52 -0.67 11.14 -11.00
CA SER A 52 -0.49 12.45 -11.65
C SER A 52 0.99 12.78 -11.87
N PHE A 53 1.86 12.27 -11.00
CA PHE A 53 3.30 12.18 -11.27
C PHE A 53 3.60 10.83 -11.95
N PRO A 54 4.28 10.84 -13.11
CA PRO A 54 4.58 9.60 -13.82
C PRO A 54 5.55 8.68 -13.07
N ASP A 55 6.46 9.28 -12.29
CA ASP A 55 7.52 8.60 -11.55
C ASP A 55 8.03 9.41 -10.35
N HIS A 56 8.85 8.79 -9.52
CA HIS A 56 9.49 9.41 -8.37
C HIS A 56 10.44 10.55 -8.75
N GLN A 57 11.16 10.41 -9.86
CA GLN A 57 12.10 11.43 -10.33
C GLN A 57 11.36 12.73 -10.67
N SER A 58 10.17 12.65 -11.27
CA SER A 58 9.32 13.82 -11.56
C SER A 58 8.86 14.51 -10.28
N VAL A 59 8.56 13.77 -9.21
CA VAL A 59 8.26 14.34 -7.89
C VAL A 59 9.47 15.07 -7.34
N LEU A 60 10.65 14.48 -7.41
CA LEU A 60 11.89 15.11 -6.93
C LEU A 60 12.20 16.40 -7.68
N ARG A 61 12.09 16.39 -9.03
CA ARG A 61 12.28 17.61 -9.86
C ARG A 61 11.30 18.72 -9.45
N ASP A 62 10.04 18.39 -9.23
CA ASP A 62 9.01 19.35 -8.83
C ASP A 62 9.31 19.92 -7.43
N ILE A 63 9.76 19.10 -6.47
CA ILE A 63 10.18 19.56 -5.14
C ILE A 63 11.40 20.46 -5.23
N VAL A 64 12.46 20.05 -5.93
CA VAL A 64 13.70 20.80 -6.11
C VAL A 64 13.40 22.18 -6.71
N LYS A 65 12.58 22.24 -7.76
CA LYS A 65 12.12 23.47 -8.39
C LYS A 65 11.34 24.36 -7.43
N THR A 66 10.40 23.80 -6.67
CA THR A 66 9.59 24.54 -5.67
C THR A 66 10.49 25.14 -4.58
N CYS A 67 11.54 24.44 -4.19
CA CYS A 67 12.51 24.91 -3.20
C CYS A 67 13.57 25.88 -3.78
N GLY A 68 13.47 26.29 -5.03
CA GLY A 68 14.41 27.22 -5.69
C GLY A 68 15.82 26.69 -5.83
N LYS A 69 15.98 25.35 -5.93
CA LYS A 69 17.28 24.69 -6.09
C LYS A 69 17.53 24.29 -7.54
N PRO A 70 18.80 24.23 -7.98
CA PRO A 70 19.12 23.72 -9.30
C PRO A 70 18.82 22.22 -9.38
N ILE A 71 18.30 21.78 -10.54
CA ILE A 71 18.06 20.37 -10.81
C ILE A 71 19.40 19.71 -11.16
N ASN A 72 19.73 18.63 -10.45
CA ASN A 72 20.85 17.76 -10.75
C ASN A 72 20.32 16.35 -11.04
N GLU A 73 20.28 15.96 -12.31
CA GLU A 73 19.69 14.69 -12.75
C GLU A 73 20.42 13.47 -12.19
N SER A 74 21.75 13.53 -12.02
CA SER A 74 22.49 12.39 -11.45
C SER A 74 22.17 12.18 -9.97
N VAL A 75 21.94 13.25 -9.22
CA VAL A 75 21.48 13.18 -7.81
C VAL A 75 20.06 12.62 -7.74
N ILE A 76 19.16 13.10 -8.60
CA ILE A 76 17.78 12.62 -8.67
C ILE A 76 17.74 11.13 -8.98
N GLU A 77 18.51 10.68 -9.96
CA GLU A 77 18.62 9.25 -10.32
C GLU A 77 19.18 8.42 -9.16
N SER A 78 20.25 8.86 -8.51
CA SER A 78 20.83 8.16 -7.36
C SER A 78 19.81 7.97 -6.25
N ILE A 79 19.10 9.03 -5.87
CA ILE A 79 18.06 8.97 -4.82
C ILE A 79 16.91 8.06 -5.24
N HIS A 80 16.53 8.08 -6.51
CA HIS A 80 15.50 7.19 -7.04
C HIS A 80 15.90 5.72 -6.89
N GLN A 81 17.11 5.36 -7.26
CA GLN A 81 17.62 4.00 -7.14
C GLN A 81 17.75 3.55 -5.68
N GLU A 82 18.18 4.44 -4.78
CA GLU A 82 18.22 4.13 -3.35
C GLU A 82 16.81 3.90 -2.78
N ARG A 83 15.83 4.69 -3.22
CA ARG A 83 14.43 4.49 -2.81
C ARG A 83 13.89 3.15 -3.29
N ILE A 84 14.12 2.75 -4.54
CA ILE A 84 13.73 1.43 -5.06
C ILE A 84 14.32 0.33 -4.16
N LYS A 85 15.62 0.39 -3.87
CA LYS A 85 16.30 -0.58 -3.00
C LYS A 85 15.66 -0.62 -1.61
N ALA A 86 15.40 0.53 -1.00
CA ALA A 86 14.76 0.60 0.31
C ALA A 86 13.33 0.02 0.29
N LYS A 87 12.54 0.34 -0.73
CA LYS A 87 11.16 -0.14 -0.89
C LYS A 87 11.06 -1.63 -1.28
N SER A 88 12.13 -2.23 -1.82
CA SER A 88 12.16 -3.66 -2.11
C SER A 88 12.38 -4.54 -0.87
N VAL A 89 12.91 -3.99 0.23
CA VAL A 89 13.24 -4.75 1.44
C VAL A 89 12.02 -5.46 2.06
N PRO A 90 10.84 -4.84 2.20
CA PRO A 90 9.65 -5.50 2.74
C PRO A 90 9.19 -6.74 1.94
N PHE A 91 9.50 -6.79 0.64
CA PHE A 91 9.12 -7.91 -0.22
C PHE A 91 10.02 -9.14 -0.07
N LYS A 92 11.19 -8.99 0.57
CA LYS A 92 12.17 -10.09 0.72
C LYS A 92 11.92 -10.96 1.95
N ASN A 93 11.28 -10.41 2.97
CA ASN A 93 11.04 -11.07 4.24
C ASN A 93 9.53 -11.08 4.51
N GLN A 94 8.85 -12.09 3.99
CA GLN A 94 7.42 -12.27 4.19
C GLN A 94 7.15 -12.90 5.55
N ASP A 95 6.10 -12.42 6.18
CA ASP A 95 5.59 -13.00 7.42
C ASP A 95 4.94 -14.37 7.15
N SER A 96 5.31 -15.37 7.92
CA SER A 96 4.83 -16.75 7.74
C SER A 96 3.34 -16.90 8.04
N GLU A 97 2.78 -16.10 8.95
CA GLU A 97 1.33 -16.12 9.23
C GLU A 97 0.53 -15.52 8.08
N ILE A 98 1.05 -14.45 7.43
CA ILE A 98 0.45 -13.88 6.21
C ILE A 98 0.45 -14.93 5.10
N MET A 99 1.58 -15.61 4.87
CA MET A 99 1.67 -16.64 3.84
C MET A 99 0.70 -17.80 4.10
N ASN A 100 0.61 -18.26 5.35
CA ASN A 100 -0.31 -19.33 5.73
C ASN A 100 -1.79 -18.89 5.54
N MET A 101 -2.13 -17.66 5.89
CA MET A 101 -3.47 -17.11 5.65
C MET A 101 -3.82 -17.10 4.15
N LEU A 102 -2.94 -16.55 3.32
CA LEU A 102 -3.17 -16.46 1.87
C LEU A 102 -3.29 -17.85 1.24
N GLN A 103 -2.41 -18.79 1.58
CA GLN A 103 -2.48 -20.15 1.09
C GLN A 103 -3.79 -20.84 1.52
N THR A 104 -4.21 -20.68 2.77
CA THR A 104 -5.47 -21.24 3.27
C THR A 104 -6.68 -20.69 2.52
N LEU A 105 -6.70 -19.38 2.20
CA LEU A 105 -7.76 -18.79 1.39
C LEU A 105 -7.79 -19.38 -0.03
N LYS A 106 -6.61 -19.56 -0.65
CA LYS A 106 -6.49 -20.20 -1.99
C LYS A 106 -7.02 -21.63 -1.97
N ASP A 107 -6.63 -22.44 -0.96
CA ASP A 107 -7.07 -23.84 -0.81
C ASP A 107 -8.61 -23.92 -0.65
N GLN A 108 -9.21 -22.92 -0.04
CA GLN A 108 -10.68 -22.77 0.07
C GLN A 108 -11.33 -22.17 -1.20
N LYS A 109 -10.55 -21.92 -2.26
CA LYS A 109 -11.02 -21.33 -3.53
C LYS A 109 -11.65 -19.94 -3.36
N ILE A 110 -11.22 -19.19 -2.35
CA ILE A 110 -11.58 -17.78 -2.18
C ILE A 110 -10.70 -16.94 -3.12
N LYS A 111 -11.31 -16.05 -3.87
CA LYS A 111 -10.58 -15.11 -4.72
C LYS A 111 -9.84 -14.09 -3.85
N ILE A 112 -8.59 -13.81 -4.20
CA ILE A 112 -7.73 -12.89 -3.46
C ILE A 112 -7.34 -11.73 -4.37
N GLY A 113 -7.70 -10.51 -3.98
CA GLY A 113 -7.34 -9.29 -4.69
C GLY A 113 -6.47 -8.36 -3.86
N LEU A 114 -5.65 -7.55 -4.51
CA LEU A 114 -4.88 -6.47 -3.89
C LEU A 114 -5.41 -5.11 -4.33
N ILE A 115 -5.56 -4.18 -3.39
CA ILE A 115 -5.90 -2.78 -3.66
C ILE A 115 -4.91 -1.89 -2.88
N SER A 116 -3.92 -1.33 -3.56
CA SER A 116 -2.86 -0.56 -2.90
C SER A 116 -2.74 0.87 -3.41
N ASN A 117 -2.67 1.82 -2.47
CA ASN A 117 -2.24 3.19 -2.75
C ASN A 117 -0.71 3.21 -2.79
N CYS A 118 -0.14 3.36 -3.98
CA CYS A 118 1.31 3.28 -4.19
C CYS A 118 1.77 4.05 -5.42
N THR A 119 3.07 4.24 -5.50
CA THR A 119 3.79 4.68 -6.70
C THR A 119 4.50 3.49 -7.35
N ALA A 120 4.97 3.66 -8.58
CA ALA A 120 5.58 2.56 -9.36
C ALA A 120 6.79 1.96 -8.64
N GLU A 121 7.70 2.81 -8.15
CA GLU A 121 8.93 2.39 -7.46
C GLU A 121 8.67 1.74 -6.09
N GLU A 122 7.53 1.99 -5.46
CA GLU A 122 7.18 1.35 -4.18
C GLU A 122 6.80 -0.12 -4.35
N VAL A 123 6.36 -0.51 -5.52
CA VAL A 123 5.87 -1.87 -5.82
C VAL A 123 6.67 -2.57 -6.92
N GLU A 124 7.86 -2.09 -7.23
CA GLU A 124 8.73 -2.73 -8.22
C GLU A 124 9.07 -4.17 -7.84
N GLY A 125 9.28 -4.44 -6.54
CA GLY A 125 9.53 -5.79 -6.02
C GLY A 125 8.32 -6.73 -6.02
N TRP A 126 7.11 -6.26 -6.36
CA TRP A 126 5.89 -7.08 -6.32
C TRP A 126 5.97 -8.29 -7.24
N LYS A 127 6.41 -8.10 -8.49
CA LYS A 127 6.41 -9.18 -9.49
C LYS A 127 7.33 -10.36 -9.14
N GLU A 128 8.40 -10.07 -8.40
CA GLU A 128 9.38 -11.08 -7.96
C GLU A 128 9.07 -11.63 -6.57
N SER A 129 8.03 -11.10 -5.93
CA SER A 129 7.59 -11.58 -4.62
C SER A 129 6.77 -12.85 -4.74
N ILE A 130 6.85 -13.70 -3.72
CA ILE A 130 6.02 -14.91 -3.63
C ILE A 130 4.51 -14.61 -3.52
N PHE A 131 4.14 -13.36 -3.25
CA PHE A 131 2.74 -12.94 -3.25
C PHE A 131 2.13 -12.94 -4.65
N ALA A 132 2.93 -12.66 -5.70
CA ALA A 132 2.42 -12.47 -7.05
C ALA A 132 1.56 -13.65 -7.53
N ASP A 133 1.98 -14.88 -7.21
CA ASP A 133 1.30 -16.12 -7.62
C ASP A 133 0.07 -16.45 -6.76
N LEU A 134 -0.08 -15.81 -5.59
CA LEU A 134 -1.21 -16.07 -4.69
C LEU A 134 -2.40 -15.16 -4.98
N PHE A 135 -2.21 -14.05 -5.67
CA PHE A 135 -3.26 -13.09 -5.97
C PHE A 135 -3.90 -13.33 -7.33
N ASP A 136 -5.23 -13.29 -7.36
CA ASP A 136 -6.00 -13.45 -8.60
C ASP A 136 -6.09 -12.14 -9.38
N ASP A 137 -5.96 -10.98 -8.70
CA ASP A 137 -5.86 -9.64 -9.31
C ASP A 137 -5.16 -8.63 -8.41
N VAL A 138 -4.59 -7.60 -9.02
CA VAL A 138 -3.81 -6.56 -8.34
C VAL A 138 -4.14 -5.18 -8.92
N VAL A 139 -4.68 -4.30 -8.09
CA VAL A 139 -5.00 -2.92 -8.46
C VAL A 139 -4.07 -1.95 -7.72
N PHE A 140 -3.18 -1.33 -8.47
CA PHE A 140 -2.30 -0.26 -8.01
C PHE A 140 -2.88 1.10 -8.40
N SER A 141 -3.00 2.00 -7.43
CA SER A 141 -3.63 3.32 -7.60
C SER A 141 -3.00 4.17 -8.70
N TYR A 142 -1.66 4.18 -8.80
CA TYR A 142 -0.96 4.94 -9.83
C TYR A 142 -1.29 4.48 -11.26
N LYS A 143 -1.60 3.18 -11.45
CA LYS A 143 -1.95 2.63 -12.78
C LYS A 143 -3.33 3.05 -13.24
N ILE A 144 -4.31 2.96 -12.34
CA ILE A 144 -5.70 3.30 -12.66
C ILE A 144 -6.02 4.78 -12.42
N LYS A 145 -5.04 5.54 -11.92
CA LYS A 145 -5.15 6.98 -11.60
C LYS A 145 -6.28 7.29 -10.62
N ARG A 146 -6.54 6.38 -9.70
CA ARG A 146 -7.51 6.50 -8.62
C ARG A 146 -6.97 5.85 -7.38
N ALA A 147 -6.97 6.59 -6.27
CA ALA A 147 -6.47 6.11 -4.98
C ALA A 147 -7.63 5.88 -4.00
N LYS A 148 -7.45 4.98 -3.04
CA LYS A 148 -8.33 4.88 -1.87
C LYS A 148 -8.35 6.24 -1.16
N PRO A 149 -9.51 6.73 -0.68
CA PRO A 149 -10.78 6.03 -0.50
C PRO A 149 -11.77 6.18 -1.67
N HIS A 150 -11.37 6.64 -2.87
CA HIS A 150 -12.31 6.78 -3.99
C HIS A 150 -12.94 5.45 -4.38
N SER A 151 -14.24 5.46 -4.67
CA SER A 151 -15.04 4.26 -4.96
C SER A 151 -14.50 3.47 -6.16
N GLU A 152 -13.99 4.18 -7.16
CA GLU A 152 -13.55 3.60 -8.42
C GLU A 152 -12.46 2.53 -8.26
N ILE A 153 -11.53 2.69 -7.29
CA ILE A 153 -10.46 1.70 -7.11
C ILE A 153 -10.99 0.36 -6.60
N TYR A 154 -11.98 0.38 -5.71
CA TYR A 154 -12.63 -0.83 -5.19
C TYR A 154 -13.51 -1.50 -6.24
N LEU A 155 -14.29 -0.69 -6.98
CA LEU A 155 -15.17 -1.19 -8.03
C LEU A 155 -14.36 -1.82 -9.16
N THR A 156 -13.25 -1.19 -9.58
CA THR A 156 -12.31 -1.77 -10.55
C THR A 156 -11.80 -3.14 -10.10
N ALA A 157 -11.38 -3.26 -8.83
CA ALA A 157 -10.92 -4.54 -8.30
C ALA A 157 -12.02 -5.61 -8.28
N CYS A 158 -13.26 -5.22 -7.92
CA CYS A 158 -14.41 -6.12 -7.99
C CYS A 158 -14.71 -6.58 -9.41
N ASP A 159 -14.67 -5.66 -10.38
CA ASP A 159 -14.94 -5.95 -11.79
C ASP A 159 -13.91 -6.92 -12.38
N HIS A 160 -12.62 -6.73 -12.07
CA HIS A 160 -11.54 -7.63 -12.49
C HIS A 160 -11.77 -9.05 -11.99
N LEU A 161 -12.13 -9.21 -10.71
CA LEU A 161 -12.42 -10.51 -10.13
C LEU A 161 -13.83 -11.03 -10.43
N LYS A 162 -14.68 -10.24 -11.10
CA LYS A 162 -16.08 -10.58 -11.37
C LYS A 162 -16.84 -10.95 -10.11
N VAL A 163 -16.75 -10.10 -9.09
CA VAL A 163 -17.42 -10.27 -7.80
C VAL A 163 -18.20 -9.00 -7.43
N SER A 164 -19.26 -9.17 -6.63
CA SER A 164 -20.00 -8.03 -6.09
C SER A 164 -19.32 -7.50 -4.82
N PRO A 165 -19.24 -6.17 -4.63
CA PRO A 165 -18.76 -5.58 -3.37
C PRO A 165 -19.46 -6.15 -2.12
N LYS A 166 -20.77 -6.35 -2.18
CA LYS A 166 -21.58 -6.91 -1.06
C LYS A 166 -21.18 -8.32 -0.63
N ASN A 167 -20.53 -9.07 -1.54
CA ASN A 167 -20.06 -10.42 -1.29
C ASN A 167 -18.53 -10.47 -1.06
N SER A 168 -17.93 -9.32 -0.81
CA SER A 168 -16.49 -9.17 -0.67
C SER A 168 -16.12 -8.53 0.66
N ILE A 169 -14.91 -8.84 1.12
CA ILE A 169 -14.29 -8.28 2.31
C ILE A 169 -13.09 -7.43 1.86
N PHE A 170 -12.88 -6.31 2.53
CA PHE A 170 -11.64 -5.54 2.46
C PHE A 170 -10.93 -5.61 3.82
N VAL A 171 -9.64 -5.91 3.80
CA VAL A 171 -8.76 -5.96 4.98
C VAL A 171 -7.60 -4.99 4.75
N GLY A 172 -7.43 -4.03 5.64
CA GLY A 172 -6.37 -3.04 5.56
C GLY A 172 -6.03 -2.44 6.91
N ASP A 173 -4.92 -1.72 6.99
CA ASP A 173 -4.44 -1.09 8.22
C ASP A 173 -5.29 0.13 8.64
N GLY A 174 -6.09 0.67 7.72
CA GLY A 174 -6.96 1.83 7.91
C GLY A 174 -6.37 3.15 7.42
N GLY A 175 -5.18 3.14 6.87
CA GLY A 175 -4.57 4.31 6.27
C GLY A 175 -5.39 4.90 5.12
N SER A 176 -5.32 6.22 4.92
CA SER A 176 -6.01 6.91 3.81
C SER A 176 -7.54 6.75 3.78
N ASN A 177 -8.18 6.53 4.91
CA ASN A 177 -9.63 6.27 5.02
C ASN A 177 -10.11 5.09 4.15
N GLU A 178 -9.26 4.09 3.95
CA GLU A 178 -9.53 2.98 3.04
C GLU A 178 -10.68 2.10 3.50
N LEU A 179 -10.83 1.89 4.83
CA LEU A 179 -11.93 1.09 5.37
C LEU A 179 -13.29 1.77 5.12
N GLN A 180 -13.34 3.10 5.28
CA GLN A 180 -14.50 3.91 4.96
C GLN A 180 -14.85 3.83 3.46
N GLY A 181 -13.83 3.91 2.59
CA GLY A 181 -14.01 3.78 1.15
C GLY A 181 -14.55 2.40 0.74
N ALA A 182 -14.06 1.33 1.36
CA ALA A 182 -14.56 -0.03 1.13
C ALA A 182 -16.04 -0.20 1.54
N VAL A 183 -16.40 0.32 2.73
CA VAL A 183 -17.79 0.29 3.21
C VAL A 183 -18.70 1.11 2.30
N ALA A 184 -18.25 2.26 1.81
CA ALA A 184 -19.03 3.13 0.93
C ALA A 184 -19.46 2.45 -0.38
N VAL A 185 -18.68 1.47 -0.87
CA VAL A 185 -19.04 0.66 -2.05
C VAL A 185 -19.82 -0.61 -1.70
N GLY A 186 -20.06 -0.88 -0.41
CA GLY A 186 -20.83 -2.02 0.08
C GLY A 186 -20.01 -3.25 0.46
N MET A 187 -18.68 -3.15 0.55
CA MET A 187 -17.85 -4.21 1.13
C MET A 187 -17.97 -4.26 2.66
N LYS A 188 -17.70 -5.41 3.26
CA LYS A 188 -17.37 -5.50 4.68
C LYS A 188 -15.89 -5.14 4.85
N ALA A 189 -15.60 -4.22 5.78
CA ALA A 189 -14.23 -3.77 6.02
C ALA A 189 -13.76 -4.15 7.42
N TYR A 190 -12.50 -4.59 7.52
CA TYR A 190 -11.86 -5.00 8.75
C TYR A 190 -10.48 -4.36 8.86
N GLN A 191 -10.13 -3.90 10.06
CA GLN A 191 -8.83 -3.33 10.33
C GLN A 191 -7.81 -4.44 10.66
N ALA A 192 -6.75 -4.51 9.88
CA ALA A 192 -5.56 -5.29 10.19
C ALA A 192 -4.70 -4.53 11.23
N THR A 193 -4.41 -5.16 12.38
CA THR A 193 -3.63 -4.50 13.44
C THR A 193 -2.33 -5.22 13.80
N TRP A 194 -2.02 -6.31 13.14
CA TRP A 194 -0.87 -7.18 13.48
C TRP A 194 0.51 -6.56 13.23
N PHE A 195 0.62 -5.55 12.34
CA PHE A 195 1.87 -4.82 12.13
C PHE A 195 1.89 -3.43 12.77
N GLN A 196 0.77 -2.96 13.29
CA GLN A 196 0.66 -1.62 13.87
C GLN A 196 0.82 -1.63 15.39
N PRO A 197 1.56 -0.66 15.97
CA PRO A 197 1.48 -0.39 17.40
C PRO A 197 0.04 -0.06 17.81
N SER A 198 -0.38 -0.50 19.01
CA SER A 198 -1.74 -0.32 19.52
C SER A 198 -2.21 1.13 19.50
N PHE A 199 -1.32 2.09 19.85
CA PHE A 199 -1.66 3.51 19.88
C PHE A 199 -2.02 4.08 18.50
N ILE A 200 -1.53 3.50 17.40
CA ILE A 200 -1.93 3.89 16.03
C ILE A 200 -3.25 3.21 15.66
N SER A 201 -3.35 1.91 15.90
CA SER A 201 -4.56 1.16 15.52
C SER A 201 -5.80 1.57 16.33
N GLU A 202 -5.62 2.11 17.53
CA GLU A 202 -6.70 2.62 18.37
C GLU A 202 -7.30 3.95 17.89
N GLU A 203 -6.58 4.72 17.07
CA GLU A 203 -7.12 5.96 16.47
C GLU A 203 -8.18 5.69 15.40
N ILE A 204 -8.31 4.44 14.93
CA ILE A 204 -9.29 4.06 13.91
C ILE A 204 -10.49 3.40 14.59
N PHE A 205 -11.64 4.05 14.49
CA PHE A 205 -12.88 3.63 15.13
C PHE A 205 -13.90 3.11 14.12
N GLY A 206 -14.83 2.28 14.63
CA GLY A 206 -16.00 1.85 13.87
C GLY A 206 -15.78 0.63 12.97
N PHE A 207 -14.58 0.01 13.02
CA PHE A 207 -14.28 -1.20 12.26
C PHE A 207 -13.85 -2.35 13.18
N PRO A 208 -14.31 -3.60 12.90
CA PRO A 208 -13.79 -4.76 13.61
C PRO A 208 -12.28 -4.92 13.37
N LYS A 209 -11.53 -5.17 14.46
CA LYS A 209 -10.08 -5.31 14.45
C LYS A 209 -9.69 -6.77 14.35
N LEU A 210 -8.76 -7.08 13.45
CA LEU A 210 -8.13 -8.39 13.33
C LEU A 210 -6.70 -8.27 13.86
N GLN A 211 -6.40 -9.02 14.91
CA GLN A 211 -5.09 -8.99 15.58
C GLN A 211 -4.10 -10.01 15.00
N LYS A 212 -4.61 -10.99 14.26
CA LYS A 212 -3.81 -12.05 13.62
C LYS A 212 -4.30 -12.31 12.20
N PRO A 213 -3.40 -12.57 11.26
CA PRO A 213 -3.76 -12.86 9.87
C PRO A 213 -4.79 -13.97 9.71
N MET A 214 -4.64 -15.08 10.43
CA MET A 214 -5.54 -16.22 10.33
C MET A 214 -7.01 -15.92 10.67
N GLN A 215 -7.30 -14.84 11.40
CA GLN A 215 -8.69 -14.43 11.66
C GLN A 215 -9.44 -14.04 10.36
N VAL A 216 -8.73 -13.69 9.29
CA VAL A 216 -9.37 -13.43 7.99
C VAL A 216 -10.03 -14.70 7.43
N VAL A 217 -9.40 -15.86 7.64
CA VAL A 217 -9.93 -17.16 7.19
C VAL A 217 -11.27 -17.47 7.87
N ASP A 218 -11.44 -17.06 9.14
CA ASP A 218 -12.69 -17.29 9.87
C ASP A 218 -13.87 -16.46 9.34
N LEU A 219 -13.59 -15.34 8.67
CA LEU A 219 -14.63 -14.47 8.09
C LEU A 219 -15.26 -15.03 6.81
N VAL A 220 -14.65 -16.00 6.17
CA VAL A 220 -15.07 -16.53 4.85
C VAL A 220 -15.68 -17.94 4.93
N LYS A 221 -15.69 -18.53 6.12
CA LYS A 221 -16.34 -19.82 6.43
C LYS A 221 -17.87 -19.79 6.29
#